data_23180118ede2e88cb5890d364929329d
#
_entry.id   23180118ede2e88cb5890d364929329d
#
_cell.length_a   1.000
_cell.length_b   1.000
_cell.length_c   1.000
_cell.angle_alpha   90.00
_cell.angle_beta   90.00
_cell.angle_gamma   90.00
#
_symmetry.space_group_name_H-M   'P 1'
#
loop_
_entity.id
_entity.type
_entity.pdbx_description
1 polymer ?
#
loop_
_entity_poly.entity_id
_entity_poly.type
_entity_poly.pdbx_seq_one_letter_code
_entity_poly.pdbx_strand_id
1 'polypeptide(L)'
;YRIKQVKTGKRTVSGSEKIINEGEYVVENDMYKIVFDLSKGGTIKSLIAKKEGNKDFAGKTEKYALGELRGFFYEEGKFRSSIETPAKLTVVRDNVYEQKIKIEGEIASHPFTQVITLTKGTRRIDFDLTVDWKNNVGIGEYKEERWRDNRRAYCDDRFKLSVLFPTDLHAPRVYKNAPFDVCESKLTDTFFGSWDQIKHNIILHWVDLAEQEGDYALALLSDHTTSYSYGEDYPLGLTAQYSGGGLWGPDYKITHPLRMKYAIIPHRGKWDKASIADDSDCWNEPLLHSCYPVAKPESKSFIDLQNTG
;
A
#
# COMPACT_ATOMS: atom_id res chain seq x y z
N TYR A 1 -21.92 -21.41 2.98
CA TYR A 1 -21.48 -21.77 1.62
C TYR A 1 -21.33 -23.28 1.50
N ARG A 2 -21.81 -23.87 0.40
CA ARG A 2 -21.70 -25.30 0.12
C ARG A 2 -20.62 -25.53 -0.95
N ILE A 3 -19.49 -26.11 -0.56
CA ILE A 3 -18.44 -26.49 -1.51
C ILE A 3 -18.87 -27.84 -2.14
N LYS A 4 -19.14 -27.84 -3.44
CA LYS A 4 -19.32 -29.08 -4.21
C LYS A 4 -17.97 -29.49 -4.78
N GLN A 5 -17.56 -30.73 -4.49
CA GLN A 5 -16.42 -31.32 -5.16
C GLN A 5 -16.79 -31.55 -6.64
N VAL A 6 -16.18 -30.77 -7.51
CA VAL A 6 -16.28 -30.99 -8.96
C VAL A 6 -15.20 -31.99 -9.33
N LYS A 7 -15.56 -33.06 -10.09
CA LYS A 7 -14.54 -33.99 -10.65
C LYS A 7 -13.51 -33.15 -11.39
N THR A 8 -12.31 -33.12 -10.87
CA THR A 8 -11.20 -32.38 -11.43
C THR A 8 -10.89 -32.87 -12.83
N GLY A 9 -11.21 -32.07 -13.86
CA GLY A 9 -10.46 -32.09 -15.09
C GLY A 9 -8.97 -31.91 -14.74
N LYS A 10 -8.07 -32.46 -15.56
CA LYS A 10 -6.62 -32.37 -15.35
C LYS A 10 -6.24 -30.99 -14.81
N ARG A 11 -5.72 -30.92 -13.58
CA ARG A 11 -5.07 -29.73 -13.06
C ARG A 11 -3.95 -29.41 -14.04
N THR A 12 -4.10 -28.43 -14.86
CA THR A 12 -2.96 -27.73 -15.47
C THR A 12 -2.25 -27.08 -14.31
N VAL A 13 -1.23 -27.76 -13.79
CA VAL A 13 -0.22 -27.13 -12.94
C VAL A 13 0.36 -26.02 -13.81
N SER A 14 0.20 -24.80 -13.34
CA SER A 14 0.77 -23.60 -13.92
C SER A 14 2.18 -23.85 -14.44
N GLY A 15 2.42 -23.41 -15.68
CA GLY A 15 3.72 -23.50 -16.31
C GLY A 15 4.83 -22.86 -15.46
N SER A 16 6.06 -23.11 -15.86
CA SER A 16 7.28 -22.53 -15.29
C SER A 16 7.10 -21.03 -15.01
N GLU A 17 7.54 -20.58 -13.84
CA GLU A 17 7.58 -19.16 -13.48
C GLU A 17 8.22 -18.36 -14.60
N LYS A 18 7.50 -17.35 -15.11
CA LYS A 18 8.02 -16.47 -16.15
C LYS A 18 8.76 -15.33 -15.49
N ILE A 19 10.05 -15.21 -15.78
CA ILE A 19 10.93 -14.17 -15.24
C ILE A 19 11.15 -13.11 -16.32
N ILE A 20 11.02 -11.83 -15.95
CA ILE A 20 11.26 -10.65 -16.77
C ILE A 20 12.28 -9.80 -16.02
N ASN A 21 13.41 -9.48 -16.68
CA ASN A 21 14.53 -8.76 -16.06
C ASN A 21 14.64 -7.30 -16.50
N GLU A 22 13.94 -6.89 -17.55
CA GLU A 22 14.05 -5.54 -18.11
C GLU A 22 12.79 -5.13 -18.85
N GLY A 23 12.66 -3.83 -19.09
CA GLY A 23 11.56 -3.23 -19.84
C GLY A 23 10.29 -3.04 -19.02
N GLU A 24 9.16 -3.08 -19.70
CA GLU A 24 7.86 -2.93 -19.11
C GLU A 24 7.11 -4.27 -19.11
N TYR A 25 6.30 -4.48 -18.07
CA TYR A 25 5.42 -5.63 -18.00
C TYR A 25 3.98 -5.20 -17.76
N VAL A 26 3.05 -5.77 -18.51
CA VAL A 26 1.62 -5.47 -18.42
C VAL A 26 0.89 -6.61 -17.74
N VAL A 27 0.13 -6.29 -16.69
CA VAL A 27 -0.87 -7.16 -16.08
C VAL A 27 -2.24 -6.60 -16.39
N GLU A 28 -3.13 -7.44 -16.90
CA GLU A 28 -4.44 -6.99 -17.31
C GLU A 28 -5.53 -8.02 -16.97
N ASN A 29 -6.62 -7.55 -16.35
CA ASN A 29 -7.81 -8.33 -16.08
C ASN A 29 -9.08 -7.52 -16.42
N ASP A 30 -10.25 -7.94 -15.92
CA ASP A 30 -11.52 -7.24 -16.15
C ASP A 30 -11.65 -5.91 -15.39
N MET A 31 -10.86 -5.70 -14.32
CA MET A 31 -10.89 -4.50 -13.50
C MET A 31 -9.79 -3.50 -13.87
N TYR A 32 -8.59 -3.99 -14.14
CA TYR A 32 -7.39 -3.17 -14.26
C TYR A 32 -6.54 -3.52 -15.47
N LYS A 33 -5.81 -2.51 -15.95
CA LYS A 33 -4.61 -2.66 -16.77
C LYS A 33 -3.49 -1.91 -16.09
N ILE A 34 -2.46 -2.62 -15.66
CA ILE A 34 -1.33 -2.09 -14.90
C ILE A 34 -0.06 -2.29 -15.71
N VAL A 35 0.72 -1.24 -15.87
CA VAL A 35 2.03 -1.28 -16.52
C VAL A 35 3.10 -1.08 -15.46
N PHE A 36 4.00 -2.03 -15.34
CA PHE A 36 5.16 -1.97 -14.45
C PHE A 36 6.40 -1.55 -15.23
N ASP A 37 7.21 -0.67 -14.67
CA ASP A 37 8.50 -0.23 -15.22
C ASP A 37 9.65 -0.85 -14.43
N LEU A 38 10.29 -1.86 -15.01
CA LEU A 38 11.38 -2.59 -14.33
C LEU A 38 12.66 -1.78 -14.25
N SER A 39 12.86 -0.80 -15.14
CA SER A 39 14.01 0.10 -15.09
C SER A 39 13.96 1.06 -13.89
N LYS A 40 12.76 1.28 -13.34
CA LYS A 40 12.49 2.13 -12.18
C LYS A 40 12.00 1.30 -10.98
N GLY A 41 12.76 0.28 -10.58
CA GLY A 41 12.47 -0.51 -9.39
C GLY A 41 11.18 -1.34 -9.46
N GLY A 42 10.61 -1.58 -10.65
CA GLY A 42 9.35 -2.30 -10.82
C GLY A 42 8.13 -1.52 -10.36
N THR A 43 8.20 -0.20 -10.34
CA THR A 43 7.08 0.68 -9.97
C THR A 43 5.98 0.69 -11.02
N ILE A 44 4.82 1.18 -10.63
CA ILE A 44 3.65 1.26 -11.52
C ILE A 44 3.74 2.53 -12.37
N LYS A 45 3.94 2.37 -13.67
CA LYS A 45 3.97 3.45 -14.65
C LYS A 45 2.57 3.91 -15.07
N SER A 46 1.59 3.00 -15.10
CA SER A 46 0.19 3.27 -15.44
C SER A 46 -0.72 2.33 -14.68
N LEU A 47 -1.80 2.88 -14.12
CA LEU A 47 -2.84 2.17 -13.38
C LEU A 47 -4.20 2.54 -13.93
N ILE A 48 -4.64 1.85 -14.96
CA ILE A 48 -5.93 2.10 -15.60
C ILE A 48 -7.01 1.28 -14.90
N ALA A 49 -7.96 1.95 -14.26
CA ALA A 49 -9.15 1.33 -13.68
C ALA A 49 -10.27 1.29 -14.72
N LYS A 50 -10.51 0.10 -15.30
CA LYS A 50 -11.46 -0.10 -16.42
C LYS A 50 -12.90 0.20 -16.04
N LYS A 51 -13.29 -0.14 -14.80
CA LYS A 51 -14.66 0.11 -14.31
C LYS A 51 -14.87 1.57 -13.91
N GLU A 52 -13.80 2.33 -13.75
CA GLU A 52 -13.81 3.75 -13.44
C GLU A 52 -13.58 4.63 -14.68
N GLY A 53 -14.20 4.25 -15.80
CA GLY A 53 -14.13 5.00 -17.05
C GLY A 53 -12.77 4.95 -17.76
N ASN A 54 -11.96 3.93 -17.50
CA ASN A 54 -10.58 3.80 -17.98
C ASN A 54 -9.67 4.96 -17.52
N LYS A 55 -9.95 5.57 -16.36
CA LYS A 55 -9.06 6.56 -15.74
C LYS A 55 -7.71 5.91 -15.42
N ASP A 56 -6.63 6.56 -15.81
CA ASP A 56 -5.28 6.23 -15.32
C ASP A 56 -5.05 7.00 -14.02
N PHE A 57 -4.79 6.29 -12.95
CA PHE A 57 -4.57 6.86 -11.62
C PHE A 57 -3.10 7.15 -11.33
N ALA A 58 -2.16 6.66 -12.13
CA ALA A 58 -0.75 6.92 -11.91
C ALA A 58 -0.39 8.37 -12.28
N GLY A 59 0.24 9.07 -11.34
CA GLY A 59 0.71 10.43 -11.56
C GLY A 59 1.87 10.48 -12.56
N LYS A 60 1.78 11.38 -13.50
CA LYS A 60 2.80 11.61 -14.53
C LYS A 60 3.86 12.60 -14.01
N THR A 61 4.69 12.17 -13.10
CA THR A 61 5.80 12.94 -12.56
C THR A 61 7.14 12.25 -12.82
N GLU A 62 8.19 13.02 -13.11
CA GLU A 62 9.53 12.46 -13.23
C GLU A 62 10.21 12.26 -11.87
N LYS A 63 9.70 12.95 -10.84
CA LYS A 63 10.32 12.98 -9.51
C LYS A 63 9.98 11.77 -8.66
N TYR A 64 8.77 11.23 -8.81
CA TYR A 64 8.25 10.13 -8.01
C TYR A 64 7.54 9.10 -8.90
N ALA A 65 7.53 7.84 -8.45
CA ALA A 65 6.80 6.76 -9.12
C ALA A 65 5.80 6.07 -8.18
N LEU A 66 4.70 5.59 -8.72
CA LEU A 66 3.65 4.93 -7.92
C LEU A 66 4.16 3.58 -7.42
N GLY A 67 4.20 3.42 -6.10
CA GLY A 67 4.70 2.23 -5.43
C GLY A 67 6.21 2.25 -5.15
N GLU A 68 6.92 3.38 -5.37
CA GLU A 68 8.34 3.47 -5.00
C GLU A 68 8.54 3.44 -3.49
N LEU A 69 9.63 2.83 -3.06
CA LEU A 69 10.13 2.92 -1.70
C LEU A 69 11.08 4.12 -1.60
N ARG A 70 10.90 4.95 -0.56
CA ARG A 70 11.74 6.13 -0.33
C ARG A 70 12.12 6.25 1.13
N GLY A 71 13.40 6.47 1.41
CA GLY A 71 13.93 6.69 2.75
C GLY A 71 15.17 7.59 2.73
N PHE A 72 15.45 8.25 3.86
CA PHE A 72 16.66 9.06 4.05
C PHE A 72 17.75 8.23 4.70
N PHE A 73 18.90 8.13 4.05
CA PHE A 73 20.03 7.35 4.53
C PHE A 73 21.10 8.28 5.12
N TYR A 74 21.29 8.22 6.43
CA TYR A 74 22.12 9.16 7.17
C TYR A 74 23.58 9.14 6.78
N GLU A 75 24.15 7.98 6.46
CA GLU A 75 25.54 7.88 6.05
C GLU A 75 25.79 8.60 4.74
N GLU A 76 24.82 8.60 3.83
CA GLU A 76 24.89 9.30 2.56
C GLU A 76 24.35 10.74 2.65
N GLY A 77 23.64 11.09 3.71
CA GLY A 77 23.04 12.40 3.93
C GLY A 77 21.95 12.78 2.95
N LYS A 78 21.29 11.80 2.30
CA LYS A 78 20.27 12.04 1.27
C LYS A 78 19.16 11.02 1.27
N PHE A 79 18.06 11.39 0.61
CA PHE A 79 17.01 10.44 0.27
C PHE A 79 17.47 9.50 -0.85
N ARG A 80 17.16 8.23 -0.68
CA ARG A 80 17.30 7.20 -1.71
C ARG A 80 15.93 6.65 -2.06
N SER A 81 15.81 6.17 -3.27
CA SER A 81 14.59 5.57 -3.79
C SER A 81 14.86 4.25 -4.49
N SER A 82 13.87 3.36 -4.45
CA SER A 82 13.92 2.10 -5.19
C SER A 82 13.92 2.28 -6.72
N ILE A 83 13.53 3.46 -7.22
CA ILE A 83 13.58 3.76 -8.66
C ILE A 83 15.01 3.96 -9.20
N GLU A 84 16.00 4.06 -8.33
CA GLU A 84 17.41 4.27 -8.70
C GLU A 84 18.06 3.00 -9.27
N THR A 85 17.44 1.84 -9.04
CA THR A 85 17.94 0.54 -9.51
C THR A 85 16.87 -0.24 -10.26
N PRO A 86 17.22 -1.01 -11.29
CA PRO A 86 16.26 -1.87 -11.95
C PRO A 86 15.80 -3.01 -11.03
N ALA A 87 14.59 -3.50 -11.27
CA ALA A 87 14.04 -4.63 -10.57
C ALA A 87 13.77 -5.81 -11.51
N LYS A 88 13.61 -6.98 -10.93
CA LYS A 88 13.21 -8.22 -11.59
C LYS A 88 11.76 -8.51 -11.28
N LEU A 89 10.98 -8.95 -12.26
CA LEU A 89 9.60 -9.38 -12.08
C LEU A 89 9.47 -10.86 -12.38
N THR A 90 8.77 -11.57 -11.50
CA THR A 90 8.41 -12.98 -11.69
C THR A 90 6.89 -13.12 -11.69
N VAL A 91 6.34 -13.72 -12.73
CA VAL A 91 4.93 -14.10 -12.76
C VAL A 91 4.76 -15.38 -11.95
N VAL A 92 4.20 -15.25 -10.74
CA VAL A 92 4.00 -16.37 -9.80
C VAL A 92 2.74 -17.14 -10.15
N ARG A 93 1.68 -16.41 -10.55
CA ARG A 93 0.42 -17.00 -10.95
C ARG A 93 -0.28 -16.10 -11.96
N ASP A 94 -0.82 -16.72 -13.00
CA ASP A 94 -1.66 -16.05 -13.97
C ASP A 94 -2.76 -17.01 -14.41
N ASN A 95 -3.95 -16.80 -13.85
CA ASN A 95 -5.13 -17.61 -14.17
C ASN A 95 -6.40 -16.79 -14.02
N VAL A 96 -7.54 -17.41 -14.35
CA VAL A 96 -8.85 -16.72 -14.37
C VAL A 96 -9.32 -16.23 -12.98
N TYR A 97 -8.72 -16.66 -11.89
CA TYR A 97 -9.12 -16.28 -10.53
C TYR A 97 -8.16 -15.30 -9.89
N GLU A 98 -6.88 -15.39 -10.20
CA GLU A 98 -5.82 -14.63 -9.55
C GLU A 98 -4.67 -14.39 -10.52
N GLN A 99 -4.20 -13.15 -10.54
CA GLN A 99 -2.92 -12.76 -11.13
C GLN A 99 -2.00 -12.32 -10.00
N LYS A 100 -0.85 -12.97 -9.89
CA LYS A 100 0.12 -12.74 -8.83
C LYS A 100 1.51 -12.58 -9.43
N ILE A 101 2.12 -11.44 -9.16
CA ILE A 101 3.48 -11.14 -9.57
C ILE A 101 4.35 -10.86 -8.36
N LYS A 102 5.64 -11.13 -8.48
CA LYS A 102 6.65 -10.82 -7.49
C LYS A 102 7.68 -9.88 -8.12
N ILE A 103 7.93 -8.75 -7.51
CA ILE A 103 8.95 -7.79 -7.86
C ILE A 103 10.08 -7.90 -6.84
N GLU A 104 11.32 -8.00 -7.31
CA GLU A 104 12.52 -8.07 -6.50
C GLU A 104 13.46 -6.95 -6.95
N GLY A 105 13.80 -6.05 -6.03
CA GLY A 105 14.63 -4.88 -6.28
C GLY A 105 15.45 -4.50 -5.05
N GLU A 106 16.05 -3.31 -5.08
CA GLU A 106 16.88 -2.80 -4.00
C GLU A 106 16.58 -1.33 -3.72
N ILE A 107 16.74 -0.94 -2.46
CA ILE A 107 16.81 0.46 -2.03
C ILE A 107 18.09 0.65 -1.21
N ALA A 108 19.00 1.52 -1.66
CA ALA A 108 20.31 1.77 -1.01
C ALA A 108 21.01 0.46 -0.62
N SER A 109 21.08 -0.51 -1.55
CA SER A 109 21.68 -1.84 -1.36
C SER A 109 20.93 -2.80 -0.42
N HIS A 110 19.77 -2.42 0.10
CA HIS A 110 18.90 -3.30 0.87
C HIS A 110 17.87 -3.94 -0.07
N PRO A 111 17.85 -5.28 -0.21
CA PRO A 111 16.90 -5.92 -1.09
C PRO A 111 15.47 -5.82 -0.56
N PHE A 112 14.54 -5.63 -1.47
CA PHE A 112 13.12 -5.74 -1.17
C PHE A 112 12.43 -6.73 -2.10
N THR A 113 11.33 -7.27 -1.60
CA THR A 113 10.39 -8.07 -2.39
C THR A 113 9.00 -7.49 -2.21
N GLN A 114 8.30 -7.28 -3.32
CA GLN A 114 6.91 -6.87 -3.33
C GLN A 114 6.09 -7.87 -4.12
N VAL A 115 5.12 -8.51 -3.46
CA VAL A 115 4.18 -9.42 -4.10
C VAL A 115 2.87 -8.70 -4.33
N ILE A 116 2.44 -8.62 -5.58
CA ILE A 116 1.23 -7.91 -6.00
C ILE A 116 0.21 -8.94 -6.47
N THR A 117 -1.01 -8.85 -5.92
CA THR A 117 -2.08 -9.81 -6.19
C THR A 117 -3.35 -9.08 -6.63
N LEU A 118 -3.87 -9.50 -7.79
CA LEU A 118 -5.17 -9.10 -8.30
C LEU A 118 -6.09 -10.31 -8.26
N THR A 119 -7.12 -10.25 -7.44
CA THR A 119 -8.10 -11.33 -7.30
C THR A 119 -9.36 -11.01 -8.10
N LYS A 120 -9.86 -11.97 -8.85
CA LYS A 120 -11.09 -11.82 -9.65
C LYS A 120 -12.28 -11.40 -8.79
N GLY A 121 -13.01 -10.41 -9.25
CA GLY A 121 -14.19 -9.89 -8.56
C GLY A 121 -13.87 -8.98 -7.36
N THR A 122 -12.60 -8.70 -7.12
CA THR A 122 -12.14 -7.77 -6.08
C THR A 122 -11.57 -6.52 -6.72
N ARG A 123 -12.06 -5.35 -6.31
CA ARG A 123 -11.55 -4.06 -6.79
C ARG A 123 -10.23 -3.64 -6.11
N ARG A 124 -9.82 -4.34 -5.08
CA ARG A 124 -8.60 -4.09 -4.33
C ARG A 124 -7.41 -4.74 -5.03
N ILE A 125 -6.31 -4.02 -5.08
CA ILE A 125 -5.00 -4.52 -5.49
C ILE A 125 -4.17 -4.70 -4.24
N ASP A 126 -3.80 -5.93 -3.92
CA ASP A 126 -3.10 -6.29 -2.68
C ASP A 126 -1.58 -6.30 -2.90
N PHE A 127 -0.84 -5.77 -1.92
CA PHE A 127 0.61 -5.73 -1.88
C PHE A 127 1.12 -6.37 -0.59
N ASP A 128 2.14 -7.22 -0.70
CA ASP A 128 2.88 -7.79 0.43
C ASP A 128 4.35 -7.39 0.26
N LEU A 129 4.80 -6.44 1.08
CA LEU A 129 6.13 -5.85 1.04
C LEU A 129 7.02 -6.47 2.11
N THR A 130 8.19 -6.89 1.69
CA THR A 130 9.29 -7.27 2.59
C THR A 130 10.54 -6.48 2.22
N VAL A 131 11.20 -5.85 3.20
CA VAL A 131 12.54 -5.28 3.03
C VAL A 131 13.49 -6.04 3.94
N ASP A 132 14.52 -6.64 3.33
CA ASP A 132 15.55 -7.37 4.05
C ASP A 132 16.71 -6.42 4.38
N TRP A 133 16.64 -5.83 5.56
CA TRP A 133 17.63 -4.89 6.02
C TRP A 133 18.99 -5.57 6.19
N LYS A 134 19.99 -5.11 5.47
CA LYS A 134 21.39 -5.48 5.70
C LYS A 134 21.96 -4.72 6.89
N ASN A 135 23.12 -5.15 7.34
CA ASN A 135 23.83 -4.48 8.44
C ASN A 135 23.92 -2.97 8.21
N ASN A 136 23.75 -2.20 9.26
CA ASN A 136 23.79 -0.74 9.23
C ASN A 136 22.74 -0.14 8.27
N VAL A 137 21.51 -0.15 8.70
CA VAL A 137 20.35 0.28 7.91
C VAL A 137 20.45 1.73 7.45
N GLY A 138 21.05 2.60 8.24
CA GLY A 138 21.25 4.01 7.92
C GLY A 138 20.00 4.90 7.99
N ILE A 139 18.80 4.34 8.07
CA ILE A 139 17.56 5.11 8.24
C ILE A 139 17.38 5.41 9.72
N GLY A 140 17.22 6.70 10.04
CA GLY A 140 16.80 7.12 11.37
C GLY A 140 17.70 6.66 12.50
N GLU A 141 19.01 6.59 12.26
CA GLU A 141 19.96 6.32 13.33
C GLU A 141 19.76 7.33 14.46
N TYR A 142 19.54 6.81 15.67
CA TYR A 142 19.42 7.64 16.84
C TYR A 142 20.79 8.23 17.19
N LYS A 143 20.85 9.58 17.25
CA LYS A 143 22.00 10.30 17.79
C LYS A 143 21.56 11.04 19.04
N GLU A 144 22.26 10.83 20.14
CA GLU A 144 21.95 11.43 21.45
C GLU A 144 21.88 12.96 21.38
N GLU A 145 22.65 13.60 20.51
CA GLU A 145 22.65 15.03 20.25
C GLU A 145 21.30 15.58 19.73
N ARG A 146 20.39 14.74 19.25
CA ARG A 146 19.06 15.11 18.78
C ARG A 146 18.03 15.36 19.85
N TRP A 147 18.33 15.14 21.10
CA TRP A 147 17.46 15.56 22.21
C TRP A 147 17.12 17.05 22.18
N ARG A 148 17.94 17.84 21.55
CA ARG A 148 17.74 19.29 21.35
C ARG A 148 16.92 19.62 20.10
N ASP A 149 16.79 18.69 19.16
CA ASP A 149 15.94 18.84 17.99
C ASP A 149 14.56 18.28 18.33
N ASN A 150 13.54 19.13 18.33
CA ASN A 150 12.15 18.76 18.65
C ASN A 150 11.51 17.81 17.60
N ARG A 151 12.24 17.44 16.57
CA ARG A 151 11.77 16.53 15.54
C ARG A 151 11.77 15.08 16.04
N ARG A 152 10.69 14.39 15.74
CA ARG A 152 10.48 12.99 16.08
C ARG A 152 10.23 12.17 14.82
N ALA A 153 10.44 10.85 14.89
CA ALA A 153 10.21 9.95 13.76
C ALA A 153 8.82 10.14 13.12
N TYR A 154 7.83 10.43 13.93
CA TYR A 154 6.46 10.67 13.48
C TYR A 154 6.34 11.84 12.49
N CYS A 155 7.04 12.94 12.69
CA CYS A 155 6.90 14.17 11.93
C CYS A 155 8.12 14.52 11.05
N ASP A 156 9.05 13.61 10.89
CA ASP A 156 10.23 13.81 10.08
C ASP A 156 10.43 12.64 9.11
N ASP A 157 10.30 12.90 7.82
CA ASP A 157 10.43 11.88 6.78
C ASP A 157 11.80 11.21 6.72
N ARG A 158 12.82 11.84 7.32
CA ARG A 158 14.16 11.22 7.43
C ARG A 158 14.18 10.00 8.35
N PHE A 159 13.16 9.80 9.16
CA PHE A 159 13.04 8.65 10.06
C PHE A 159 12.04 7.60 9.57
N LYS A 160 11.71 7.63 8.30
CA LYS A 160 10.71 6.74 7.71
C LYS A 160 11.23 6.06 6.46
N LEU A 161 10.78 4.84 6.28
CA LEU A 161 10.63 4.25 4.96
C LEU A 161 9.18 4.44 4.55
N SER A 162 8.95 5.07 3.41
CA SER A 162 7.61 5.31 2.86
C SER A 162 7.43 4.62 1.52
N VAL A 163 6.22 4.15 1.26
CA VAL A 163 5.76 3.77 -0.08
C VAL A 163 5.02 4.97 -0.65
N LEU A 164 5.39 5.47 -1.83
CA LEU A 164 4.82 6.67 -2.41
C LEU A 164 3.77 6.37 -3.48
N PHE A 165 2.74 7.21 -3.52
CA PHE A 165 1.61 7.07 -4.42
C PHE A 165 1.33 8.42 -5.14
N PRO A 166 2.19 8.82 -6.10
CA PRO A 166 1.86 9.94 -6.96
C PRO A 166 0.64 9.58 -7.82
N THR A 167 -0.36 10.45 -7.81
CA THR A 167 -1.62 10.24 -8.52
C THR A 167 -1.87 11.34 -9.53
N ASP A 168 -2.66 11.03 -10.58
CA ASP A 168 -3.20 11.98 -11.55
C ASP A 168 -4.60 12.46 -11.09
N LEU A 169 -4.71 12.82 -9.80
CA LEU A 169 -5.92 13.39 -9.20
C LEU A 169 -5.78 14.91 -9.08
N HIS A 170 -6.86 15.64 -9.42
CA HIS A 170 -6.85 17.09 -9.41
C HIS A 170 -7.24 17.65 -8.05
N ALA A 171 -6.37 18.51 -7.46
CA ALA A 171 -6.58 19.18 -6.18
C ALA A 171 -7.21 18.27 -5.09
N PRO A 172 -6.59 17.10 -4.80
CA PRO A 172 -7.24 16.12 -3.95
C PRO A 172 -7.26 16.55 -2.48
N ARG A 173 -8.28 16.06 -1.76
CA ARG A 173 -8.39 16.11 -0.31
C ARG A 173 -8.08 14.75 0.29
N VAL A 174 -7.52 14.76 1.48
CA VAL A 174 -7.19 13.56 2.22
C VAL A 174 -8.26 13.29 3.27
N TYR A 175 -8.87 12.11 3.22
CA TYR A 175 -9.74 11.57 4.27
C TYR A 175 -9.04 10.38 4.91
N LYS A 176 -9.19 10.22 6.21
CA LYS A 176 -8.57 9.13 6.95
C LYS A 176 -9.47 8.61 8.05
N ASN A 177 -9.38 7.33 8.36
CA ASN A 177 -10.00 6.84 9.56
C ASN A 177 -9.21 7.24 10.81
N ALA A 178 -9.95 7.57 11.84
CA ALA A 178 -9.48 7.91 13.18
C ALA A 178 -10.34 7.15 14.20
N PRO A 179 -9.94 7.10 15.48
CA PRO A 179 -10.81 6.55 16.50
C PRO A 179 -12.18 7.23 16.50
N PHE A 180 -13.22 6.43 16.30
CA PHE A 180 -14.65 6.83 16.32
C PHE A 180 -15.13 7.73 15.18
N ASP A 181 -14.28 8.09 14.20
CA ASP A 181 -14.70 9.00 13.14
C ASP A 181 -13.82 8.89 11.88
N VAL A 182 -14.24 9.57 10.83
CA VAL A 182 -13.44 9.83 9.63
C VAL A 182 -13.16 11.32 9.53
N CYS A 183 -11.90 11.68 9.45
CA CYS A 183 -11.46 13.05 9.44
C CYS A 183 -10.97 13.48 8.06
N GLU A 184 -11.35 14.67 7.60
CA GLU A 184 -10.65 15.36 6.52
C GLU A 184 -9.33 15.93 7.06
N SER A 185 -8.22 15.52 6.46
CA SER A 185 -6.90 16.03 6.81
C SER A 185 -6.55 17.23 5.93
N LYS A 186 -6.47 18.40 6.53
CA LYS A 186 -6.13 19.64 5.82
C LYS A 186 -4.63 19.87 5.85
N LEU A 187 -4.07 20.41 4.77
CA LEU A 187 -2.68 20.87 4.74
C LEU A 187 -2.48 22.13 5.59
N THR A 188 -3.53 22.97 5.66
CA THR A 188 -3.59 24.17 6.51
C THR A 188 -4.36 23.87 7.81
N ASP A 189 -4.23 24.76 8.79
CA ASP A 189 -4.95 24.67 10.07
C ASP A 189 -4.76 23.37 10.85
N THR A 190 -3.55 22.83 10.84
CA THR A 190 -3.21 21.70 11.67
C THR A 190 -2.71 22.17 13.04
N PHE A 191 -2.92 21.36 14.07
CA PHE A 191 -2.47 21.61 15.43
C PHE A 191 -0.94 21.88 15.52
N PHE A 192 -0.16 21.32 14.59
CA PHE A 192 1.27 21.53 14.48
C PHE A 192 1.58 22.47 13.31
N GLY A 193 1.53 23.76 13.53
CA GLY A 193 1.76 24.81 12.53
C GLY A 193 3.15 24.83 11.88
N SER A 194 4.12 24.11 12.41
CA SER A 194 5.49 24.05 11.90
C SER A 194 5.72 23.05 10.75
N TRP A 195 4.68 22.37 10.28
CA TRP A 195 4.77 21.38 9.21
C TRP A 195 4.13 21.89 7.93
N ASP A 196 4.69 22.98 7.42
CA ASP A 196 4.02 23.79 6.41
C ASP A 196 3.92 23.11 5.04
N GLN A 197 4.85 22.23 4.69
CA GLN A 197 4.92 21.65 3.34
C GLN A 197 4.44 20.21 3.25
N ILE A 198 4.75 19.39 4.29
CA ILE A 198 4.36 17.98 4.33
C ILE A 198 3.63 17.73 5.64
N LYS A 199 2.39 17.27 5.55
CA LYS A 199 1.59 16.89 6.72
C LYS A 199 1.71 15.40 6.96
N HIS A 200 1.89 15.06 8.23
CA HIS A 200 1.98 13.69 8.72
C HIS A 200 0.81 13.44 9.64
N ASN A 201 0.12 12.32 9.46
CA ASN A 201 -0.95 11.97 10.37
C ASN A 201 -1.09 10.46 10.51
N ILE A 202 -1.57 10.02 11.67
CA ILE A 202 -1.82 8.61 11.96
C ILE A 202 -3.13 8.18 11.29
N ILE A 203 -3.12 6.98 10.77
CA ILE A 203 -4.30 6.25 10.31
C ILE A 203 -4.42 4.96 11.12
N LEU A 204 -5.62 4.50 11.34
CA LEU A 204 -5.84 3.16 11.91
C LEU A 204 -5.60 2.11 10.83
N HIS A 205 -6.37 2.18 9.74
CA HIS A 205 -6.32 1.18 8.68
C HIS A 205 -6.42 1.73 7.26
N TRP A 206 -6.88 2.98 7.05
CA TRP A 206 -6.99 3.51 5.70
C TRP A 206 -6.87 5.03 5.60
N VAL A 207 -6.48 5.47 4.43
CA VAL A 207 -6.50 6.87 3.99
C VAL A 207 -7.00 6.92 2.55
N ASP A 208 -7.82 7.90 2.24
CA ASP A 208 -8.41 8.14 0.91
C ASP A 208 -8.02 9.51 0.37
N LEU A 209 -7.50 9.53 -0.84
CA LEU A 209 -7.14 10.73 -1.57
C LEU A 209 -8.18 10.97 -2.65
N ALA A 210 -9.12 11.90 -2.42
CA ALA A 210 -10.26 12.15 -3.27
C ALA A 210 -10.21 13.53 -3.92
N GLU A 211 -10.50 13.63 -5.22
CA GLU A 211 -10.63 14.92 -5.92
C GLU A 211 -11.66 15.81 -5.24
N GLN A 212 -11.37 17.11 -5.16
CA GLN A 212 -12.27 18.06 -4.51
C GLN A 212 -13.52 18.33 -5.33
N GLU A 213 -13.36 18.50 -6.64
CA GLU A 213 -14.41 18.82 -7.60
C GLU A 213 -14.58 17.74 -8.67
N GLY A 214 -13.90 16.61 -8.49
CA GLY A 214 -13.94 15.46 -9.38
C GLY A 214 -14.62 14.26 -8.77
N ASP A 215 -14.67 13.21 -9.54
CA ASP A 215 -15.31 11.95 -9.14
C ASP A 215 -14.31 10.87 -8.72
N TYR A 216 -13.00 11.10 -8.90
CA TYR A 216 -12.01 10.05 -8.74
C TYR A 216 -11.30 10.14 -7.39
N ALA A 217 -10.97 8.99 -6.85
CA ALA A 217 -10.24 8.86 -5.61
C ALA A 217 -9.38 7.59 -5.58
N LEU A 218 -8.32 7.62 -4.76
CA LEU A 218 -7.46 6.47 -4.50
C LEU A 218 -7.39 6.23 -3.00
N ALA A 219 -7.96 5.11 -2.55
CA ALA A 219 -7.82 4.68 -1.18
C ALA A 219 -6.61 3.76 -1.00
N LEU A 220 -5.91 3.93 0.13
CA LEU A 220 -4.85 3.05 0.63
C LEU A 220 -5.33 2.37 1.90
N LEU A 221 -5.18 1.04 1.96
CA LEU A 221 -5.45 0.24 3.15
C LEU A 221 -4.12 -0.24 3.75
N SER A 222 -4.07 -0.32 5.07
CA SER A 222 -2.92 -0.83 5.82
C SER A 222 -3.36 -1.96 6.75
N ASP A 223 -2.54 -3.01 6.89
CA ASP A 223 -2.79 -4.14 7.80
C ASP A 223 -2.51 -3.82 9.27
N HIS A 224 -2.10 -2.60 9.56
CA HIS A 224 -1.83 -2.11 10.92
C HIS A 224 -1.94 -0.59 11.00
N THR A 225 -2.06 -0.08 12.22
CA THR A 225 -2.00 1.35 12.48
C THR A 225 -0.63 1.90 12.10
N THR A 226 -0.63 2.88 11.20
CA THR A 226 0.59 3.55 10.73
C THR A 226 0.34 5.04 10.51
N SER A 227 1.12 5.70 9.68
CA SER A 227 0.91 7.08 9.30
C SER A 227 1.03 7.27 7.80
N TYR A 228 0.55 8.41 7.34
CA TYR A 228 0.81 8.90 6.00
C TYR A 228 1.52 10.26 6.05
N SER A 229 2.16 10.60 4.94
CA SER A 229 2.67 11.93 4.62
C SER A 229 1.98 12.44 3.37
N TYR A 230 1.65 13.72 3.29
CA TYR A 230 1.11 14.33 2.10
C TYR A 230 1.46 15.82 2.08
N GLY A 231 1.79 16.36 0.93
CA GLY A 231 2.13 17.77 0.75
C GLY A 231 1.73 18.29 -0.63
N GLU A 232 1.83 19.59 -0.84
CA GLU A 232 1.51 20.22 -2.12
C GLU A 232 2.40 19.66 -3.25
N ASP A 233 3.70 19.54 -2.98
CA ASP A 233 4.70 18.99 -3.90
C ASP A 233 5.21 17.60 -3.48
N TYR A 234 4.51 16.92 -2.56
CA TYR A 234 4.88 15.62 -2.04
C TYR A 234 3.68 14.67 -2.15
N PRO A 235 3.82 13.55 -2.86
CA PRO A 235 2.71 12.62 -3.05
C PRO A 235 2.27 11.98 -1.74
N LEU A 236 1.10 11.37 -1.75
CA LEU A 236 0.68 10.54 -0.63
C LEU A 236 1.72 9.44 -0.41
N GLY A 237 2.28 9.40 0.80
CA GLY A 237 3.26 8.40 1.24
C GLY A 237 2.70 7.62 2.41
N LEU A 238 2.66 6.29 2.30
CA LEU A 238 2.32 5.39 3.40
C LEU A 238 3.60 5.03 4.15
N THR A 239 3.65 5.28 5.45
CA THR A 239 4.80 4.91 6.27
C THR A 239 4.83 3.39 6.44
N ALA A 240 5.82 2.75 5.82
CA ALA A 240 6.06 1.32 5.95
C ALA A 240 6.87 0.97 7.21
N GLN A 241 7.78 1.84 7.62
CA GLN A 241 8.58 1.65 8.83
C GLN A 241 9.03 2.98 9.42
N TYR A 242 8.96 3.08 10.74
CA TYR A 242 9.64 4.11 11.51
C TYR A 242 11.03 3.68 11.93
N SER A 243 11.89 4.68 12.11
CA SER A 243 13.23 4.51 12.67
C SER A 243 13.63 5.74 13.47
N GLY A 244 14.60 5.64 14.37
CA GLY A 244 15.11 6.77 15.16
C GLY A 244 14.30 7.11 16.39
N GLY A 245 14.33 8.36 16.80
CA GLY A 245 13.76 8.82 18.08
C GLY A 245 12.23 8.73 18.13
N GLY A 246 11.71 8.01 19.11
CA GLY A 246 10.28 7.91 19.37
C GLY A 246 9.68 9.22 19.88
N LEU A 247 8.36 9.38 19.74
CA LEU A 247 7.66 10.57 20.24
C LEU A 247 7.66 10.60 21.76
N TRP A 248 7.34 9.46 22.37
CA TRP A 248 7.34 9.23 23.82
C TRP A 248 7.77 7.78 24.07
N GLY A 249 8.89 7.54 24.67
CA GLY A 249 9.36 6.20 24.99
C GLY A 249 10.58 5.77 24.17
N PRO A 250 10.80 4.46 24.00
CA PRO A 250 11.99 3.94 23.36
C PRO A 250 12.04 4.29 21.87
N ASP A 251 13.26 4.34 21.35
CA ASP A 251 13.49 4.58 19.94
C ASP A 251 13.03 3.42 19.06
N TYR A 252 12.66 3.76 17.83
CA TYR A 252 12.34 2.78 16.80
C TYR A 252 13.63 2.22 16.20
N LYS A 253 14.10 1.09 16.71
CA LYS A 253 15.27 0.38 16.18
C LYS A 253 14.87 -0.65 15.15
N ILE A 254 15.56 -0.63 14.02
CA ILE A 254 15.38 -1.66 12.99
C ILE A 254 16.27 -2.85 13.36
N THR A 255 15.65 -3.93 13.81
CA THR A 255 16.32 -5.16 14.27
C THR A 255 15.97 -6.41 13.48
N HIS A 256 15.02 -6.31 12.57
CA HIS A 256 14.52 -7.42 11.76
C HIS A 256 14.00 -6.92 10.41
N PRO A 257 13.78 -7.79 9.44
CA PRO A 257 13.20 -7.39 8.16
C PRO A 257 11.82 -6.74 8.34
N LEU A 258 11.56 -5.70 7.55
CA LEU A 258 10.22 -5.14 7.42
C LEU A 258 9.31 -6.16 6.75
N ARG A 259 8.09 -6.30 7.26
CA ARG A 259 6.98 -7.00 6.61
C ARG A 259 5.72 -6.17 6.79
N MET A 260 5.07 -5.83 5.69
CA MET A 260 3.87 -5.02 5.69
C MET A 260 2.96 -5.44 4.54
N LYS A 261 1.67 -5.51 4.82
CA LYS A 261 0.67 -5.60 3.76
C LYS A 261 -0.05 -4.27 3.64
N TYR A 262 -0.30 -3.89 2.41
CA TYR A 262 -1.15 -2.76 2.10
C TYR A 262 -1.93 -3.04 0.82
N ALA A 263 -2.95 -2.24 0.57
CA ALA A 263 -3.72 -2.38 -0.65
C ALA A 263 -4.11 -1.02 -1.19
N ILE A 264 -4.42 -0.96 -2.49
CA ILE A 264 -4.95 0.25 -3.12
C ILE A 264 -6.28 -0.06 -3.79
N ILE A 265 -7.18 0.93 -3.77
CA ILE A 265 -8.49 0.86 -4.41
C ILE A 265 -8.71 2.15 -5.19
N PRO A 266 -8.46 2.16 -6.52
CA PRO A 266 -8.95 3.22 -7.37
C PRO A 266 -10.48 3.18 -7.43
N HIS A 267 -11.14 4.33 -7.22
CA HIS A 267 -12.61 4.35 -7.18
C HIS A 267 -13.18 5.71 -7.60
N ARG A 268 -14.52 5.76 -7.72
CA ARG A 268 -15.30 6.98 -7.87
C ARG A 268 -16.03 7.34 -6.59
N GLY A 269 -16.29 8.65 -6.45
CA GLY A 269 -16.95 9.19 -5.29
C GLY A 269 -16.01 9.28 -4.08
N LYS A 270 -16.53 9.79 -2.96
CA LYS A 270 -15.80 9.84 -1.70
C LYS A 270 -15.83 8.49 -1.01
N TRP A 271 -14.98 8.32 -0.01
CA TRP A 271 -14.82 7.10 0.79
C TRP A 271 -16.15 6.48 1.27
N ASP A 272 -17.14 7.30 1.67
CA ASP A 272 -18.45 6.86 2.16
C ASP A 272 -19.32 6.25 1.05
N LYS A 273 -19.35 6.88 -0.13
CA LYS A 273 -20.07 6.36 -1.31
C LYS A 273 -19.41 5.15 -1.92
N ALA A 274 -18.09 5.08 -1.80
CA ALA A 274 -17.31 3.97 -2.29
C ALA A 274 -17.15 2.82 -1.28
N SER A 275 -17.75 2.91 -0.07
CA SER A 275 -17.67 1.89 1.00
C SER A 275 -16.22 1.50 1.33
N ILE A 276 -15.30 2.46 1.39
CA ILE A 276 -13.89 2.18 1.68
C ILE A 276 -13.69 1.64 3.10
N ALA A 277 -14.49 2.11 4.06
CA ALA A 277 -14.44 1.60 5.42
C ALA A 277 -14.80 0.11 5.46
N ASP A 278 -15.88 -0.30 4.77
CA ASP A 278 -16.31 -1.70 4.71
C ASP A 278 -15.25 -2.59 4.04
N ASP A 279 -14.62 -2.11 2.94
CA ASP A 279 -13.52 -2.85 2.29
C ASP A 279 -12.31 -3.01 3.21
N SER A 280 -11.98 -1.97 3.97
CA SER A 280 -10.90 -2.01 4.96
C SER A 280 -11.20 -3.00 6.08
N ASP A 281 -12.41 -2.98 6.64
CA ASP A 281 -12.82 -3.89 7.69
C ASP A 281 -12.84 -5.34 7.21
N CYS A 282 -13.43 -5.60 6.05
CA CYS A 282 -13.40 -6.94 5.43
C CYS A 282 -11.99 -7.45 5.15
N TRP A 283 -11.05 -6.57 4.85
CA TRP A 283 -9.67 -6.95 4.58
C TRP A 283 -8.88 -7.20 5.86
N ASN A 284 -9.05 -6.36 6.88
CA ASN A 284 -8.35 -6.45 8.16
C ASN A 284 -8.97 -7.50 9.10
N GLU A 285 -10.28 -7.73 8.99
CA GLU A 285 -11.03 -8.67 9.81
C GLU A 285 -11.66 -9.79 8.96
N PRO A 286 -10.83 -10.68 8.36
CA PRO A 286 -11.35 -11.72 7.51
C PRO A 286 -12.21 -12.72 8.31
N LEU A 287 -13.30 -13.18 7.69
CA LEU A 287 -14.15 -14.21 8.29
C LEU A 287 -13.36 -15.47 8.61
N LEU A 288 -13.44 -15.90 9.85
CA LEU A 288 -12.86 -17.17 10.27
C LEU A 288 -13.72 -18.31 9.70
N HIS A 289 -13.08 -19.24 9.03
CA HIS A 289 -13.74 -20.44 8.50
C HIS A 289 -12.93 -21.68 8.80
N SER A 290 -13.62 -22.78 9.00
CA SER A 290 -13.01 -24.11 9.08
C SER A 290 -13.73 -25.08 8.15
N CYS A 291 -12.98 -25.95 7.51
CA CYS A 291 -13.52 -27.01 6.69
C CYS A 291 -13.32 -28.36 7.40
N TYR A 292 -14.39 -29.09 7.60
CA TYR A 292 -14.33 -30.45 8.14
C TYR A 292 -15.29 -31.34 7.35
N PRO A 293 -14.93 -32.63 7.18
CA PRO A 293 -15.82 -33.57 6.52
C PRO A 293 -17.02 -33.87 7.40
N VAL A 294 -18.22 -33.73 6.82
CA VAL A 294 -19.48 -34.10 7.50
C VAL A 294 -20.25 -35.14 6.68
N ALA A 295 -20.82 -36.10 7.36
CA ALA A 295 -21.63 -37.14 6.73
C ALA A 295 -22.94 -36.57 6.13
N LYS A 296 -23.53 -35.57 6.78
CA LYS A 296 -24.67 -34.83 6.29
C LYS A 296 -24.45 -33.34 6.54
N PRO A 297 -24.52 -32.50 5.50
CA PRO A 297 -24.41 -31.06 5.67
C PRO A 297 -25.67 -30.53 6.37
N GLU A 298 -25.50 -29.95 7.53
CA GLU A 298 -26.53 -29.20 8.24
C GLU A 298 -26.19 -27.70 8.14
N SER A 299 -27.19 -26.89 7.88
CA SER A 299 -27.06 -25.43 7.99
C SER A 299 -27.67 -24.99 9.32
N LYS A 300 -26.82 -24.51 10.23
CA LYS A 300 -27.27 -23.91 11.50
C LYS A 300 -26.69 -22.51 11.58
N SER A 301 -27.56 -21.53 11.83
CA SER A 301 -27.13 -20.18 12.22
C SER A 301 -27.30 -20.08 13.74
N PHE A 302 -26.25 -19.64 14.43
CA PHE A 302 -26.31 -19.34 15.88
C PHE A 302 -26.69 -17.88 16.12
N ILE A 303 -26.66 -17.06 15.10
CA ILE A 303 -26.99 -15.64 15.12
C ILE A 303 -27.91 -15.36 13.95
N ASP A 304 -29.09 -14.88 14.21
CA ASP A 304 -30.02 -14.35 13.21
C ASP A 304 -29.93 -12.83 13.24
N LEU A 305 -29.15 -12.27 12.29
CA LEU A 305 -29.03 -10.83 12.14
C LEU A 305 -30.20 -10.35 11.27
N GLN A 306 -31.26 -9.91 11.90
CA GLN A 306 -32.29 -9.18 11.17
C GLN A 306 -31.76 -7.76 10.88
N ASN A 307 -31.60 -7.46 9.59
CA ASN A 307 -31.31 -6.11 9.17
C ASN A 307 -32.61 -5.27 9.40
N THR A 308 -32.66 -4.53 10.45
CA THR A 308 -33.78 -3.63 10.79
C THR A 308 -33.63 -2.28 10.11
N GLY A 309 -33.03 -2.24 8.90
CA GLY A 309 -33.08 -1.21 7.88
C GLY A 309 -32.49 0.14 8.22
#